data_66631dd62da97f0e800e388aa4b75955
#
_entry.id   66631dd62da97f0e800e388aa4b75955
#
_cell.length_a   1.000
_cell.length_b   1.000
_cell.length_c   1.000
_cell.angle_alpha   90.00
_cell.angle_beta   90.00
_cell.angle_gamma   90.00
#
_symmetry.space_group_name_H-M   'P 1'
#
loop_
_entity.id
_entity.type
_entity.pdbx_description
1 polymer ?
#
loop_
_entity_poly.entity_id
_entity_poly.type
_entity_poly.pdbx_seq_one_letter_code
_entity_poly.pdbx_strand_id
1 'polypeptide(L)'
;MAQPVNPPRGMRDFLPADKARREHALGIIRSVYRSHGFDEIETPVVEDYARLHAGLGGDNEKLSFSILKRGIRPEALAAAAESGDAEQLADLGLRFDLTVPLTRFFATHRAELPPVFRSIQIAPVWRAERPQKGRYRQFVQADIDIIGEAGLLAEIELITATSQALAALGLAGCVIRVNDRRILFGLLTHCGFAAETHDRALIIIDKLDKIGASGVVDELRAIDSAAADRIGEVLAAVEPALGADGLGTGIPLTREAIAGVLPEGAAADGVANLAALGDALEGGLPAGVSVRFDPTLVRGMGYYTGTIFEVAHPGSGSSVGGGGRYDGMVGRFLGQDVPAVGFSIGFERVVDLLALPESTGPESVALIADADVALADLLELKRALVDRGHRVRLEKRQKNMKTLLARVAQEGFSRVANVRAGVSDPDALEFRDLAE
;
A
#
# COMPACT_ATOMS: atom_id res chain seq x y z
N MET A 1 37.25 -15.30 7.45
CA MET A 1 35.84 -15.20 7.91
C MET A 1 34.96 -15.12 6.68
N ALA A 2 33.88 -15.94 6.61
CA ALA A 2 32.93 -15.84 5.52
C ALA A 2 32.28 -14.45 5.54
N GLN A 3 32.13 -13.82 4.37
CA GLN A 3 31.41 -12.57 4.27
C GLN A 3 29.95 -12.80 4.66
N PRO A 4 29.29 -11.89 5.39
CA PRO A 4 27.88 -12.01 5.73
C PRO A 4 27.05 -12.04 4.42
N VAL A 5 26.19 -13.05 4.29
CA VAL A 5 25.27 -13.20 3.16
C VAL A 5 23.93 -12.57 3.58
N ASN A 6 23.71 -11.34 3.16
CA ASN A 6 22.49 -10.57 3.46
C ASN A 6 21.73 -10.23 2.18
N PRO A 7 20.40 -10.04 2.23
CA PRO A 7 19.67 -9.51 1.10
C PRO A 7 20.16 -8.09 0.72
N PRO A 8 19.85 -7.60 -0.49
CA PRO A 8 20.20 -6.24 -0.89
C PRO A 8 19.70 -5.19 0.11
N ARG A 9 20.46 -4.13 0.28
CA ARG A 9 20.14 -3.07 1.26
C ARG A 9 18.73 -2.50 1.04
N GLY A 10 17.90 -2.54 2.09
CA GLY A 10 16.52 -2.06 2.05
C GLY A 10 15.51 -3.08 1.52
N MET A 11 15.94 -4.31 1.24
CA MET A 11 15.10 -5.44 0.89
C MET A 11 15.13 -6.49 2.00
N ARG A 12 14.14 -7.39 2.05
CA ARG A 12 14.00 -8.37 3.13
C ARG A 12 13.66 -9.74 2.60
N ASP A 13 14.19 -10.76 3.25
CA ASP A 13 13.68 -12.13 3.18
C ASP A 13 12.57 -12.31 4.23
N PHE A 14 11.64 -13.19 3.96
CA PHE A 14 10.55 -13.54 4.89
C PHE A 14 10.64 -15.02 5.23
N LEU A 15 10.77 -15.32 6.51
CA LEU A 15 10.70 -16.70 6.98
C LEU A 15 9.28 -17.27 6.81
N PRO A 16 9.10 -18.61 6.83
CA PRO A 16 7.82 -19.24 6.56
C PRO A 16 6.64 -18.73 7.40
N ALA A 17 6.86 -18.47 8.67
CA ALA A 17 5.83 -17.93 9.57
C ALA A 17 5.44 -16.50 9.16
N ASP A 18 6.41 -15.62 8.92
CA ASP A 18 6.16 -14.25 8.46
C ASP A 18 5.45 -14.24 7.10
N LYS A 19 5.90 -15.12 6.18
CA LYS A 19 5.25 -15.26 4.87
C LYS A 19 3.80 -15.72 5.01
N ALA A 20 3.51 -16.69 5.87
CA ALA A 20 2.14 -17.16 6.11
C ALA A 20 1.23 -16.06 6.67
N ARG A 21 1.72 -15.26 7.64
CA ARG A 21 0.99 -14.10 8.19
C ARG A 21 0.70 -13.06 7.09
N ARG A 22 1.67 -12.79 6.25
CA ARG A 22 1.52 -11.85 5.10
C ARG A 22 0.46 -12.34 4.12
N GLU A 23 0.52 -13.62 3.73
CA GLU A 23 -0.47 -14.21 2.81
C GLU A 23 -1.89 -14.19 3.39
N HIS A 24 -2.03 -14.45 4.69
CA HIS A 24 -3.32 -14.34 5.36
C HIS A 24 -3.90 -12.92 5.27
N ALA A 25 -3.09 -11.91 5.58
CA ALA A 25 -3.51 -10.51 5.47
C ALA A 25 -3.87 -10.12 4.02
N LEU A 26 -3.06 -10.53 3.04
CA LEU A 26 -3.37 -10.31 1.61
C LEU A 26 -4.64 -11.04 1.19
N GLY A 27 -4.88 -12.24 1.73
CA GLY A 27 -6.10 -13.01 1.49
C GLY A 27 -7.36 -12.28 1.97
N ILE A 28 -7.30 -11.65 3.16
CA ILE A 28 -8.39 -10.82 3.71
C ILE A 28 -8.64 -9.62 2.79
N ILE A 29 -7.61 -8.85 2.46
CA ILE A 29 -7.73 -7.67 1.59
C ILE A 29 -8.35 -8.07 0.23
N ARG A 30 -7.81 -9.10 -0.41
CA ARG A 30 -8.30 -9.60 -1.70
C ARG A 30 -9.75 -10.05 -1.63
N SER A 31 -10.14 -10.76 -0.58
CA SER A 31 -11.50 -11.23 -0.38
C SER A 31 -12.49 -10.06 -0.26
N VAL A 32 -12.15 -9.06 0.55
CA VAL A 32 -12.99 -7.86 0.73
C VAL A 32 -13.12 -7.10 -0.60
N TYR A 33 -12.02 -6.82 -1.28
CA TYR A 33 -12.05 -6.08 -2.54
C TYR A 33 -12.88 -6.80 -3.62
N ARG A 34 -12.74 -8.13 -3.74
CA ARG A 34 -13.57 -8.93 -4.64
C ARG A 34 -15.06 -8.87 -4.28
N SER A 35 -15.41 -8.86 -2.99
CA SER A 35 -16.82 -8.72 -2.57
C SER A 35 -17.42 -7.36 -2.91
N HIS A 36 -16.57 -6.34 -3.12
CA HIS A 36 -16.96 -5.02 -3.64
C HIS A 36 -16.97 -4.93 -5.17
N GLY A 37 -16.80 -6.04 -5.90
CA GLY A 37 -16.88 -6.07 -7.35
C GLY A 37 -15.62 -5.61 -8.08
N PHE A 38 -14.46 -5.64 -7.43
CA PHE A 38 -13.17 -5.39 -8.08
C PHE A 38 -12.58 -6.68 -8.63
N ASP A 39 -12.01 -6.62 -9.84
CA ASP A 39 -11.35 -7.71 -10.53
C ASP A 39 -9.83 -7.61 -10.45
N GLU A 40 -9.17 -8.72 -10.11
CA GLU A 40 -7.71 -8.73 -9.96
C GLU A 40 -7.01 -8.84 -11.30
N ILE A 41 -6.03 -7.99 -11.53
CA ILE A 41 -5.16 -8.01 -12.70
C ILE A 41 -3.70 -8.19 -12.29
N GLU A 42 -2.87 -8.58 -13.24
CA GLU A 42 -1.43 -8.65 -13.09
C GLU A 42 -0.74 -7.94 -14.25
N THR A 43 0.28 -7.16 -13.92
CA THR A 43 1.12 -6.44 -14.89
C THR A 43 2.57 -6.86 -14.74
N PRO A 44 3.41 -6.74 -15.78
CA PRO A 44 4.83 -7.04 -15.67
C PRO A 44 5.53 -6.24 -14.56
N VAL A 45 6.52 -6.86 -13.94
CA VAL A 45 7.39 -6.23 -12.93
C VAL A 45 8.28 -5.15 -13.55
N VAL A 46 8.60 -5.33 -14.82
CA VAL A 46 9.47 -4.46 -15.61
C VAL A 46 8.63 -3.69 -16.61
N GLU A 47 8.85 -2.40 -16.67
CA GLU A 47 8.20 -1.50 -17.64
C GLU A 47 9.26 -0.79 -18.49
N ASP A 48 8.82 -0.27 -19.63
CA ASP A 48 9.61 0.63 -20.48
C ASP A 48 10.08 1.84 -19.66
N TYR A 49 11.38 2.12 -19.70
CA TYR A 49 12.01 3.19 -18.91
C TYR A 49 11.36 4.56 -19.19
N ALA A 50 11.15 4.88 -20.46
CA ALA A 50 10.55 6.15 -20.86
C ALA A 50 9.12 6.31 -20.33
N ARG A 51 8.37 5.20 -20.18
CA ARG A 51 7.00 5.23 -19.63
C ARG A 51 6.98 5.44 -18.12
N LEU A 52 7.94 4.83 -17.40
CA LEU A 52 8.07 5.04 -15.95
C LEU A 52 8.39 6.50 -15.61
N HIS A 53 9.04 7.24 -16.53
CA HIS A 53 9.48 8.61 -16.34
C HIS A 53 8.59 9.66 -17.05
N ALA A 54 7.64 9.23 -17.89
CA ALA A 54 6.80 10.12 -18.69
C ALA A 54 5.89 11.00 -17.81
N GLY A 55 6.39 12.17 -17.44
CA GLY A 55 5.58 13.26 -16.92
C GLY A 55 5.01 13.08 -15.52
N LEU A 56 5.62 12.29 -14.66
CA LEU A 56 5.26 12.22 -13.24
C LEU A 56 5.77 13.44 -12.46
N GLY A 57 6.75 14.16 -13.01
CA GLY A 57 7.36 15.35 -12.44
C GLY A 57 8.09 15.14 -11.11
N GLY A 58 9.10 15.94 -10.84
CA GLY A 58 9.75 16.00 -9.55
C GLY A 58 10.57 14.76 -9.16
N ASP A 59 10.60 14.46 -7.86
CA ASP A 59 11.43 13.39 -7.30
C ASP A 59 10.97 11.97 -7.65
N ASN A 60 9.76 11.79 -8.21
CA ASN A 60 9.23 10.48 -8.57
C ASN A 60 10.03 9.81 -9.69
N GLU A 61 10.62 10.59 -10.59
CA GLU A 61 11.48 10.08 -11.66
C GLU A 61 12.76 9.41 -11.12
N LYS A 62 13.21 9.82 -9.93
CA LYS A 62 14.38 9.26 -9.26
C LYS A 62 14.10 7.99 -8.46
N LEU A 63 12.83 7.56 -8.39
CA LEU A 63 12.43 6.42 -7.58
C LEU A 63 12.71 5.06 -8.22
N SER A 64 12.72 4.97 -9.56
CA SER A 64 12.84 3.69 -10.25
C SER A 64 14.27 3.12 -10.20
N PHE A 65 14.36 1.78 -10.18
CA PHE A 65 15.59 1.08 -10.49
C PHE A 65 15.68 0.90 -12.01
N SER A 66 16.72 1.44 -12.61
CA SER A 66 16.99 1.31 -14.04
C SER A 66 17.58 -0.05 -14.36
N ILE A 67 17.17 -0.63 -15.49
CA ILE A 67 17.73 -1.89 -16.03
C ILE A 67 18.53 -1.52 -17.27
N LEU A 68 19.82 -1.87 -17.27
CA LEU A 68 20.72 -1.58 -18.37
C LEU A 68 20.34 -2.36 -19.64
N LYS A 69 20.48 -1.72 -20.79
CA LYS A 69 20.35 -2.33 -22.11
C LYS A 69 21.29 -3.53 -22.25
N ARG A 70 20.84 -4.55 -22.97
CA ARG A 70 21.74 -5.64 -23.36
C ARG A 70 22.66 -5.19 -24.49
N GLY A 71 23.92 -5.63 -24.45
CA GLY A 71 24.88 -5.38 -25.54
C GLY A 71 25.25 -3.91 -25.71
N ILE A 72 25.41 -3.18 -24.59
CA ILE A 72 25.88 -1.79 -24.60
C ILE A 72 27.23 -1.72 -25.29
N ARG A 73 27.34 -0.88 -26.33
CA ARG A 73 28.58 -0.69 -27.08
C ARG A 73 29.47 0.35 -26.40
N PRO A 74 30.80 0.30 -26.60
CA PRO A 74 31.73 1.26 -26.03
C PRO A 74 31.39 2.73 -26.36
N GLU A 75 30.86 2.98 -27.56
CA GLU A 75 30.45 4.33 -27.99
C GLU A 75 29.29 4.87 -27.14
N ALA A 76 28.32 4.01 -26.78
CA ALA A 76 27.20 4.42 -25.91
C ALA A 76 27.68 4.72 -24.47
N LEU A 77 28.65 3.94 -23.95
CA LEU A 77 29.26 4.21 -22.65
C LEU A 77 30.01 5.55 -22.67
N ALA A 78 30.77 5.83 -23.75
CA ALA A 78 31.49 7.09 -23.90
C ALA A 78 30.52 8.29 -23.97
N ALA A 79 29.44 8.19 -24.75
CA ALA A 79 28.43 9.23 -24.87
C ALA A 79 27.71 9.50 -23.52
N ALA A 80 27.36 8.44 -22.77
CA ALA A 80 26.77 8.59 -21.44
C ALA A 80 27.73 9.23 -20.43
N ALA A 81 29.00 8.89 -20.49
CA ALA A 81 30.05 9.51 -19.66
C ALA A 81 30.26 10.99 -20.01
N GLU A 82 30.25 11.35 -21.30
CA GLU A 82 30.42 12.72 -21.77
C GLU A 82 29.21 13.62 -21.40
N SER A 83 27.98 13.10 -21.53
CA SER A 83 26.76 13.79 -21.15
C SER A 83 26.51 13.83 -19.63
N GLY A 84 27.17 12.96 -18.87
CA GLY A 84 26.89 12.75 -17.44
C GLY A 84 25.52 12.08 -17.17
N ASP A 85 24.86 11.56 -18.21
CA ASP A 85 23.54 10.94 -18.17
C ASP A 85 23.65 9.42 -18.33
N ALA A 86 23.70 8.71 -17.20
CA ALA A 86 23.73 7.26 -17.17
C ALA A 86 22.38 6.60 -17.59
N GLU A 87 21.28 7.37 -17.58
CA GLU A 87 19.95 6.87 -17.90
C GLU A 87 19.81 6.48 -19.37
N GLN A 88 20.62 7.09 -20.24
CA GLN A 88 20.72 6.69 -21.65
C GLN A 88 21.14 5.23 -21.87
N LEU A 89 21.71 4.59 -20.85
CA LEU A 89 22.11 3.19 -20.88
C LEU A 89 20.98 2.24 -20.47
N ALA A 90 19.84 2.75 -20.02
CA ALA A 90 18.67 1.99 -19.64
C ALA A 90 17.59 2.02 -20.74
N ASP A 91 16.85 0.96 -20.90
CA ASP A 91 15.65 0.86 -21.75
C ASP A 91 14.43 0.36 -20.96
N LEU A 92 14.67 -0.27 -19.82
CA LEU A 92 13.68 -0.82 -18.91
C LEU A 92 13.94 -0.35 -17.49
N GLY A 93 12.92 -0.46 -16.63
CA GLY A 93 13.04 -0.21 -15.20
C GLY A 93 12.11 -1.09 -14.40
N LEU A 94 12.40 -1.24 -13.11
CA LEU A 94 11.47 -1.88 -12.17
C LEU A 94 10.35 -0.89 -11.84
N ARG A 95 9.11 -1.37 -11.84
CA ARG A 95 7.95 -0.55 -11.43
C ARG A 95 8.11 -0.07 -9.99
N PHE A 96 7.91 1.22 -9.75
CA PHE A 96 7.99 1.86 -8.43
C PHE A 96 6.62 2.10 -7.79
N ASP A 97 5.56 1.93 -8.58
CA ASP A 97 4.15 1.91 -8.18
C ASP A 97 3.36 0.93 -9.06
N LEU A 98 2.05 0.81 -8.82
CA LEU A 98 1.14 -0.01 -9.64
C LEU A 98 0.25 0.85 -10.55
N THR A 99 0.22 2.17 -10.37
CA THR A 99 -0.62 3.10 -11.15
C THR A 99 -0.11 3.26 -12.59
N VAL A 100 1.21 3.43 -12.79
CA VAL A 100 1.79 3.53 -14.13
C VAL A 100 1.56 2.25 -14.95
N PRO A 101 1.85 1.03 -14.43
CA PRO A 101 1.50 -0.21 -15.11
C PRO A 101 0.01 -0.37 -15.39
N LEU A 102 -0.87 0.05 -14.46
CA LEU A 102 -2.32 0.00 -14.66
C LEU A 102 -2.78 0.89 -15.80
N THR A 103 -2.29 2.14 -15.86
CA THR A 103 -2.68 3.07 -16.93
C THR A 103 -2.24 2.58 -18.29
N ARG A 104 -1.04 1.99 -18.41
CA ARG A 104 -0.58 1.32 -19.63
C ARG A 104 -1.46 0.10 -19.96
N PHE A 105 -1.76 -0.75 -18.97
CA PHE A 105 -2.63 -1.92 -19.12
C PHE A 105 -4.00 -1.51 -19.66
N PHE A 106 -4.64 -0.53 -19.02
CA PHE A 106 -5.93 -0.01 -19.48
C PHE A 106 -5.87 0.52 -20.89
N ALA A 107 -4.85 1.31 -21.23
CA ALA A 107 -4.68 1.85 -22.58
C ALA A 107 -4.54 0.73 -23.64
N THR A 108 -3.82 -0.35 -23.30
CA THR A 108 -3.59 -1.49 -24.19
C THR A 108 -4.85 -2.32 -24.41
N HIS A 109 -5.64 -2.55 -23.33
CA HIS A 109 -6.77 -3.48 -23.32
C HIS A 109 -8.13 -2.80 -23.31
N ARG A 110 -8.20 -1.48 -23.58
CA ARG A 110 -9.43 -0.68 -23.48
C ARG A 110 -10.63 -1.27 -24.21
N ALA A 111 -10.42 -1.92 -25.35
CA ALA A 111 -11.49 -2.53 -26.13
C ALA A 111 -12.07 -3.83 -25.50
N GLU A 112 -11.33 -4.44 -24.58
CA GLU A 112 -11.68 -5.68 -23.91
C GLU A 112 -12.24 -5.43 -22.50
N LEU A 113 -12.04 -4.23 -21.94
CA LEU A 113 -12.43 -3.85 -20.60
C LEU A 113 -13.80 -3.15 -20.57
N PRO A 114 -14.55 -3.24 -19.46
CA PRO A 114 -15.80 -2.52 -19.30
C PRO A 114 -15.56 -0.99 -19.29
N PRO A 115 -16.57 -0.17 -19.68
CA PRO A 115 -16.45 1.29 -19.68
C PRO A 115 -16.07 1.86 -18.30
N VAL A 116 -16.55 1.29 -17.20
CA VAL A 116 -16.12 1.56 -15.85
C VAL A 116 -15.39 0.32 -15.34
N PHE A 117 -14.09 0.40 -15.28
CA PHE A 117 -13.21 -0.71 -14.91
C PHE A 117 -12.79 -0.59 -13.44
N ARG A 118 -13.02 -1.64 -12.67
CA ARG A 118 -12.65 -1.77 -11.25
C ARG A 118 -11.55 -2.80 -11.12
N SER A 119 -10.36 -2.38 -10.74
CA SER A 119 -9.19 -3.26 -10.67
C SER A 119 -8.64 -3.44 -9.27
N ILE A 120 -8.14 -4.64 -8.98
CA ILE A 120 -7.23 -4.93 -7.86
C ILE A 120 -5.85 -5.20 -8.44
N GLN A 121 -4.82 -4.59 -7.87
CA GLN A 121 -3.45 -5.00 -8.08
C GLN A 121 -2.76 -5.20 -6.72
N ILE A 122 -2.32 -6.41 -6.44
CA ILE A 122 -1.55 -6.74 -5.23
C ILE A 122 -0.20 -7.29 -5.67
N ALA A 123 0.83 -6.47 -5.58
CA ALA A 123 2.12 -6.85 -6.13
C ALA A 123 3.29 -6.07 -5.50
N PRO A 124 4.53 -6.60 -5.59
CA PRO A 124 5.72 -5.90 -5.16
C PRO A 124 6.06 -4.75 -6.11
N VAL A 125 6.58 -3.67 -5.51
CA VAL A 125 7.15 -2.51 -6.19
C VAL A 125 8.53 -2.19 -5.61
N TRP A 126 9.34 -1.43 -6.36
CA TRP A 126 10.73 -1.12 -5.99
C TRP A 126 10.99 0.38 -6.04
N ARG A 127 11.55 0.93 -4.96
CA ARG A 127 11.93 2.35 -4.89
C ARG A 127 13.38 2.50 -4.48
N ALA A 128 14.14 3.26 -5.25
CA ALA A 128 15.57 3.50 -5.01
C ALA A 128 15.87 4.44 -3.83
N GLU A 129 14.86 4.82 -3.07
CA GLU A 129 14.95 5.71 -1.91
C GLU A 129 15.92 5.21 -0.83
N ARG A 130 16.34 6.13 0.05
CA ARG A 130 17.11 5.77 1.23
C ARG A 130 16.24 4.95 2.19
N PRO A 131 16.61 3.70 2.51
CA PRO A 131 15.82 2.87 3.40
C PRO A 131 15.86 3.40 4.83
N GLN A 132 14.70 3.33 5.51
CA GLN A 132 14.51 3.65 6.93
C GLN A 132 13.41 2.79 7.52
N LYS A 133 13.19 2.83 8.85
CA LYS A 133 12.14 2.03 9.50
C LYS A 133 10.76 2.30 8.83
N GLY A 134 10.07 1.24 8.40
CA GLY A 134 8.78 1.32 7.71
C GLY A 134 8.85 1.79 6.24
N ARG A 135 10.07 2.02 5.69
CA ARG A 135 10.28 2.42 4.29
C ARG A 135 11.36 1.53 3.67
N TYR A 136 10.91 0.58 2.87
CA TYR A 136 11.74 -0.42 2.21
C TYR A 136 11.92 -0.09 0.74
N ARG A 137 12.99 -0.63 0.13
CA ARG A 137 13.23 -0.53 -1.31
C ARG A 137 12.43 -1.52 -2.13
N GLN A 138 11.97 -2.60 -1.51
CA GLN A 138 11.01 -3.55 -2.06
C GLN A 138 9.90 -3.74 -1.04
N PHE A 139 8.66 -3.54 -1.47
CA PHE A 139 7.46 -3.66 -0.64
C PHE A 139 6.24 -3.99 -1.49
N VAL A 140 5.19 -4.49 -0.85
CA VAL A 140 3.93 -4.80 -1.53
C VAL A 140 2.99 -3.60 -1.43
N GLN A 141 2.38 -3.23 -2.54
CA GLN A 141 1.19 -2.40 -2.61
C GLN A 141 -0.04 -3.28 -2.80
N ALA A 142 -1.15 -2.91 -2.16
CA ALA A 142 -2.45 -3.53 -2.36
C ALA A 142 -3.41 -2.42 -2.78
N ASP A 143 -3.54 -2.26 -4.08
CA ASP A 143 -4.19 -1.14 -4.74
C ASP A 143 -5.53 -1.59 -5.31
N ILE A 144 -6.52 -0.70 -5.20
CA ILE A 144 -7.77 -0.74 -5.95
C ILE A 144 -7.95 0.56 -6.71
N ASP A 145 -8.41 0.46 -7.94
CA ASP A 145 -8.61 1.59 -8.83
C ASP A 145 -9.93 1.46 -9.59
N ILE A 146 -10.56 2.61 -9.85
CA ILE A 146 -11.73 2.72 -10.72
C ILE A 146 -11.39 3.69 -11.85
N ILE A 147 -11.47 3.20 -13.09
CA ILE A 147 -11.20 3.98 -14.30
C ILE A 147 -12.49 4.08 -15.11
N GLY A 148 -12.85 5.29 -15.56
CA GLY A 148 -14.02 5.55 -16.38
C GLY A 148 -15.21 6.19 -15.65
N GLU A 149 -15.16 6.34 -14.30
CA GLU A 149 -16.21 6.98 -13.51
C GLU A 149 -15.79 8.41 -13.11
N ALA A 150 -16.53 9.39 -13.64
CA ALA A 150 -16.24 10.81 -13.42
C ALA A 150 -16.84 11.35 -12.10
N GLY A 151 -17.89 10.71 -11.59
CA GLY A 151 -18.61 11.15 -10.39
C GLY A 151 -17.99 10.64 -9.09
N LEU A 152 -18.57 11.08 -7.96
CA LEU A 152 -18.18 10.69 -6.60
C LEU A 152 -18.37 9.19 -6.29
N LEU A 153 -19.10 8.47 -7.14
CA LEU A 153 -19.33 7.03 -6.94
C LEU A 153 -18.02 6.27 -6.80
N ALA A 154 -16.98 6.66 -7.58
CA ALA A 154 -15.68 6.04 -7.50
C ALA A 154 -15.02 6.23 -6.13
N GLU A 155 -15.01 7.46 -5.60
CA GLU A 155 -14.47 7.75 -4.27
C GLU A 155 -15.22 7.01 -3.16
N ILE A 156 -16.56 6.96 -3.23
CA ILE A 156 -17.42 6.25 -2.26
C ILE A 156 -17.08 4.77 -2.24
N GLU A 157 -17.01 4.11 -3.40
CA GLU A 157 -16.68 2.69 -3.52
C GLU A 157 -15.27 2.39 -2.97
N LEU A 158 -14.27 3.19 -3.33
CA LEU A 158 -12.88 3.00 -2.87
C LEU A 158 -12.75 3.18 -1.36
N ILE A 159 -13.35 4.24 -0.80
CA ILE A 159 -13.30 4.52 0.65
C ILE A 159 -14.02 3.39 1.41
N THR A 160 -15.19 2.96 0.94
CA THR A 160 -15.98 1.91 1.59
C THR A 160 -15.23 0.58 1.56
N ALA A 161 -14.72 0.16 0.40
CA ALA A 161 -13.97 -1.09 0.25
C ALA A 161 -12.69 -1.10 1.10
N THR A 162 -11.93 0.02 1.09
CA THR A 162 -10.72 0.14 1.91
C THR A 162 -11.05 0.14 3.40
N SER A 163 -12.10 0.85 3.82
CA SER A 163 -12.55 0.86 5.21
C SER A 163 -12.92 -0.54 5.71
N GLN A 164 -13.64 -1.32 4.90
CA GLN A 164 -13.99 -2.69 5.23
C GLN A 164 -12.77 -3.62 5.26
N ALA A 165 -11.79 -3.42 4.37
CA ALA A 165 -10.55 -4.19 4.39
C ALA A 165 -9.74 -3.91 5.68
N LEU A 166 -9.62 -2.65 6.09
CA LEU A 166 -8.95 -2.26 7.34
C LEU A 166 -9.66 -2.84 8.57
N ALA A 167 -11.00 -2.77 8.61
CA ALA A 167 -11.79 -3.35 9.69
C ALA A 167 -11.66 -4.88 9.75
N ALA A 168 -11.72 -5.57 8.59
CA ALA A 168 -11.55 -7.02 8.48
C ALA A 168 -10.15 -7.50 8.91
N LEU A 169 -9.13 -6.65 8.77
CA LEU A 169 -7.79 -6.86 9.30
C LEU A 169 -7.68 -6.60 10.81
N GLY A 170 -8.75 -6.15 11.46
CA GLY A 170 -8.76 -5.83 12.90
C GLY A 170 -8.11 -4.48 13.25
N LEU A 171 -7.91 -3.60 12.28
CA LEU A 171 -7.32 -2.27 12.49
C LEU A 171 -8.40 -1.27 12.91
N ALA A 172 -8.66 -1.20 14.20
CA ALA A 172 -9.57 -0.20 14.78
C ALA A 172 -8.86 1.15 15.01
N GLY A 173 -9.61 2.25 14.87
CA GLY A 173 -9.10 3.60 15.08
C GLY A 173 -8.46 4.21 13.83
N CYS A 174 -8.64 3.62 12.66
CA CYS A 174 -8.22 4.23 11.40
C CYS A 174 -9.01 5.50 11.11
N VAL A 175 -8.30 6.55 10.73
CA VAL A 175 -8.88 7.81 10.23
C VAL A 175 -8.47 7.98 8.78
N ILE A 176 -9.44 8.00 7.87
CA ILE A 176 -9.20 8.37 6.47
C ILE A 176 -9.29 9.89 6.38
N ARG A 177 -8.15 10.54 6.27
CA ARG A 177 -8.05 11.98 6.02
C ARG A 177 -8.33 12.24 4.55
N VAL A 178 -9.16 13.21 4.26
CA VAL A 178 -9.58 13.56 2.89
C VAL A 178 -9.38 15.05 2.65
N ASN A 179 -8.88 15.38 1.46
CA ASN A 179 -8.84 16.75 0.94
C ASN A 179 -9.17 16.74 -0.56
N ASP A 180 -9.19 17.91 -1.15
CA ASP A 180 -9.37 18.09 -2.59
C ASP A 180 -8.35 19.09 -3.13
N ARG A 181 -7.69 18.75 -4.23
CA ARG A 181 -6.68 19.64 -4.84
C ARG A 181 -7.23 21.01 -5.23
N ARG A 182 -8.54 21.08 -5.54
CA ARG A 182 -9.20 22.37 -5.81
C ARG A 182 -9.23 23.28 -4.57
N ILE A 183 -9.38 22.69 -3.38
CA ILE A 183 -9.29 23.43 -2.10
C ILE A 183 -7.86 23.92 -1.87
N LEU A 184 -6.86 23.06 -2.09
CA LEU A 184 -5.46 23.43 -1.97
C LEU A 184 -5.07 24.58 -2.90
N PHE A 185 -5.45 24.50 -4.18
CA PHE A 185 -5.20 25.59 -5.13
C PHE A 185 -5.98 26.85 -4.80
N GLY A 186 -7.24 26.72 -4.32
CA GLY A 186 -8.05 27.84 -3.84
C GLY A 186 -7.41 28.56 -2.65
N LEU A 187 -6.87 27.81 -1.69
CA LEU A 187 -6.13 28.36 -0.55
C LEU A 187 -4.87 29.11 -0.98
N LEU A 188 -4.07 28.53 -1.87
CA LEU A 188 -2.87 29.16 -2.40
C LEU A 188 -3.20 30.46 -3.14
N THR A 189 -4.24 30.44 -3.99
CA THR A 189 -4.74 31.62 -4.70
C THR A 189 -5.21 32.70 -3.72
N HIS A 190 -6.01 32.32 -2.71
CA HIS A 190 -6.49 33.23 -1.65
C HIS A 190 -5.32 33.88 -0.90
N CYS A 191 -4.29 33.11 -0.60
CA CYS A 191 -3.07 33.60 0.04
C CYS A 191 -2.19 34.45 -0.89
N GLY A 192 -2.47 34.46 -2.21
CA GLY A 192 -1.79 35.30 -3.19
C GLY A 192 -0.58 34.66 -3.85
N PHE A 193 -0.41 33.34 -3.78
CA PHE A 193 0.58 32.65 -4.59
C PHE A 193 0.16 32.68 -6.06
N ALA A 194 1.12 32.96 -6.95
CA ALA A 194 0.91 32.88 -8.38
C ALA A 194 0.69 31.43 -8.85
N ALA A 195 -0.21 31.20 -9.79
CA ALA A 195 -0.65 29.87 -10.21
C ALA A 195 0.51 28.94 -10.62
N GLU A 196 1.54 29.48 -11.28
CA GLU A 196 2.75 28.77 -11.69
C GLU A 196 3.63 28.30 -10.52
N THR A 197 3.39 28.81 -9.31
CA THR A 197 4.14 28.44 -8.10
C THR A 197 3.38 27.43 -7.24
N HIS A 198 2.14 27.12 -7.54
CA HIS A 198 1.26 26.29 -6.71
C HIS A 198 1.85 24.91 -6.46
N ASP A 199 2.31 24.19 -7.48
CA ASP A 199 2.88 22.85 -7.30
C ASP A 199 4.14 22.87 -6.41
N ARG A 200 4.99 23.90 -6.56
CA ARG A 200 6.15 24.08 -5.70
C ARG A 200 5.76 24.37 -4.25
N ALA A 201 4.73 25.20 -4.04
CA ALA A 201 4.20 25.50 -2.70
C ALA A 201 3.61 24.25 -2.05
N LEU A 202 2.86 23.43 -2.80
CA LEU A 202 2.31 22.17 -2.29
C LEU A 202 3.39 21.16 -1.87
N ILE A 203 4.50 21.05 -2.62
CA ILE A 203 5.66 20.20 -2.24
C ILE A 203 6.26 20.66 -0.89
N ILE A 204 6.23 21.95 -0.60
CA ILE A 204 6.70 22.47 0.69
C ILE A 204 5.69 22.17 1.80
N ILE A 205 4.39 22.36 1.55
CA ILE A 205 3.32 22.08 2.50
C ILE A 205 3.27 20.58 2.85
N ASP A 206 3.56 19.68 1.92
CA ASP A 206 3.67 18.22 2.15
C ASP A 206 4.73 17.84 3.21
N LYS A 207 5.60 18.78 3.57
CA LYS A 207 6.57 18.59 4.63
C LYS A 207 6.08 18.98 6.03
N LEU A 208 4.82 19.41 6.17
CA LEU A 208 4.26 19.95 7.41
C LEU A 208 4.50 19.01 8.60
N ASP A 209 4.25 17.72 8.44
CA ASP A 209 4.48 16.69 9.48
C ASP A 209 5.95 16.55 9.90
N LYS A 210 6.90 17.03 9.08
CA LYS A 210 8.35 16.88 9.31
C LYS A 210 9.00 18.13 9.88
N ILE A 211 8.60 19.30 9.38
CA ILE A 211 9.26 20.58 9.69
C ILE A 211 8.36 21.55 10.47
N GLY A 212 7.08 21.17 10.70
CA GLY A 212 6.10 22.00 11.39
C GLY A 212 5.63 23.22 10.58
N ALA A 213 4.62 23.93 11.09
CA ALA A 213 4.06 25.09 10.40
C ALA A 213 5.10 26.21 10.20
N SER A 214 5.94 26.49 11.20
CA SER A 214 6.98 27.51 11.07
C SER A 214 8.00 27.18 9.98
N GLY A 215 8.44 25.91 9.91
CA GLY A 215 9.39 25.47 8.88
C GLY A 215 8.81 25.54 7.47
N VAL A 216 7.51 25.22 7.33
CA VAL A 216 6.77 25.38 6.06
C VAL A 216 6.72 26.83 5.63
N VAL A 217 6.33 27.75 6.54
CA VAL A 217 6.27 29.19 6.28
C VAL A 217 7.65 29.71 5.86
N ASP A 218 8.72 29.33 6.58
CA ASP A 218 10.09 29.76 6.26
C ASP A 218 10.54 29.31 4.86
N GLU A 219 10.23 28.06 4.46
CA GLU A 219 10.53 27.60 3.10
C GLU A 219 9.67 28.30 2.04
N LEU A 220 8.38 28.58 2.32
CA LEU A 220 7.46 29.25 1.40
C LEU A 220 7.84 30.71 1.14
N ARG A 221 8.49 31.40 2.12
CA ARG A 221 9.00 32.77 1.93
C ARG A 221 9.98 32.90 0.78
N ALA A 222 10.66 31.80 0.40
CA ALA A 222 11.53 31.79 -0.79
C ALA A 222 10.74 31.82 -2.12
N ILE A 223 9.42 31.63 -2.07
CA ILE A 223 8.53 31.78 -3.23
C ILE A 223 7.89 33.16 -3.19
N ASP A 224 7.13 33.46 -2.11
CA ASP A 224 6.49 34.75 -1.84
C ASP A 224 6.32 34.96 -0.34
N SER A 225 6.94 36.01 0.20
CA SER A 225 6.95 36.27 1.64
C SER A 225 5.58 36.64 2.18
N ALA A 226 4.81 37.48 1.46
CA ALA A 226 3.49 37.91 1.94
C ALA A 226 2.45 36.80 1.85
N ALA A 227 2.53 35.97 0.82
CA ALA A 227 1.69 34.79 0.68
C ALA A 227 2.02 33.73 1.74
N ALA A 228 3.29 33.52 2.07
CA ALA A 228 3.74 32.61 3.11
C ALA A 228 3.24 33.01 4.50
N ASP A 229 3.23 34.29 4.84
CA ASP A 229 2.69 34.77 6.11
C ASP A 229 1.18 34.48 6.22
N ARG A 230 0.41 34.70 5.14
CA ARG A 230 -1.04 34.38 5.09
C ARG A 230 -1.32 32.88 5.20
N ILE A 231 -0.51 32.02 4.55
CA ILE A 231 -0.64 30.56 4.75
C ILE A 231 -0.33 30.19 6.21
N GLY A 232 0.64 30.84 6.84
CA GLY A 232 0.93 30.65 8.26
C GLY A 232 -0.28 30.93 9.16
N GLU A 233 -1.05 31.98 8.87
CA GLU A 233 -2.29 32.30 9.59
C GLU A 233 -3.36 31.19 9.39
N VAL A 234 -3.51 30.67 8.16
CA VAL A 234 -4.43 29.57 7.87
C VAL A 234 -4.00 28.30 8.61
N LEU A 235 -2.72 27.93 8.57
CA LEU A 235 -2.22 26.75 9.27
C LEU A 235 -2.43 26.86 10.78
N ALA A 236 -2.16 28.02 11.38
CA ALA A 236 -2.41 28.26 12.81
C ALA A 236 -3.90 28.20 13.19
N ALA A 237 -4.81 28.62 12.31
CA ALA A 237 -6.25 28.55 12.53
C ALA A 237 -6.78 27.10 12.45
N VAL A 238 -6.16 26.24 11.65
CA VAL A 238 -6.56 24.85 11.44
C VAL A 238 -5.94 23.90 12.48
N GLU A 239 -4.73 24.19 12.97
CA GLU A 239 -3.98 23.35 13.91
C GLU A 239 -4.80 22.82 15.10
N PRO A 240 -5.62 23.62 15.81
CA PRO A 240 -6.43 23.11 16.92
C PRO A 240 -7.46 22.05 16.52
N ALA A 241 -7.95 22.09 15.28
CA ALA A 241 -8.93 21.14 14.76
C ALA A 241 -8.29 19.81 14.32
N LEU A 242 -6.97 19.82 14.01
CA LEU A 242 -6.23 18.62 13.61
C LEU A 242 -5.77 17.76 14.81
N GLY A 243 -5.77 18.33 16.04
CA GLY A 243 -5.33 17.65 17.26
C GLY A 243 -3.81 17.55 17.40
N ALA A 244 -3.34 17.47 18.64
CA ALA A 244 -1.91 17.51 18.98
C ALA A 244 -1.09 16.31 18.50
N ASP A 245 -1.74 15.21 18.12
CA ASP A 245 -1.12 13.96 17.67
C ASP A 245 -1.13 13.80 16.13
N GLY A 246 -1.59 14.82 15.39
CA GLY A 246 -1.77 14.74 13.94
C GLY A 246 -2.79 13.69 13.48
N LEU A 247 -3.34 12.92 14.43
CA LEU A 247 -4.38 11.92 14.24
C LEU A 247 -5.74 12.45 14.62
N GLY A 248 -5.81 13.67 15.12
CA GLY A 248 -6.92 14.33 15.80
C GLY A 248 -8.32 13.86 15.46
N THR A 249 -9.30 14.28 16.22
CA THR A 249 -10.71 14.03 15.88
C THR A 249 -11.06 14.51 14.48
N GLY A 250 -10.16 15.32 13.85
CA GLY A 250 -10.28 15.84 12.50
C GLY A 250 -11.57 16.65 12.30
N ILE A 251 -11.61 17.37 11.20
CA ILE A 251 -12.79 18.17 10.86
C ILE A 251 -13.85 17.23 10.27
N PRO A 252 -15.12 17.25 10.74
CA PRO A 252 -16.19 16.47 10.11
C PRO A 252 -16.33 16.81 8.63
N LEU A 253 -16.67 15.80 7.82
CA LEU A 253 -16.83 15.98 6.38
C LEU A 253 -18.22 16.54 6.03
N THR A 254 -18.62 17.63 6.73
CA THR A 254 -19.86 18.36 6.48
C THR A 254 -19.57 19.73 5.88
N ARG A 255 -20.53 20.28 5.12
CA ARG A 255 -20.36 21.58 4.47
C ARG A 255 -20.01 22.69 5.48
N GLU A 256 -20.72 22.72 6.62
CA GLU A 256 -20.52 23.74 7.66
C GLU A 256 -19.12 23.63 8.28
N ALA A 257 -18.69 22.41 8.60
CA ALA A 257 -17.39 22.18 9.23
C ALA A 257 -16.24 22.50 8.29
N ILE A 258 -16.34 22.10 7.00
CA ILE A 258 -15.34 22.40 5.98
C ILE A 258 -15.25 23.89 5.72
N ALA A 259 -16.41 24.57 5.51
CA ALA A 259 -16.46 26.00 5.24
C ALA A 259 -16.01 26.82 6.46
N GLY A 260 -16.23 26.34 7.69
CA GLY A 260 -15.86 27.03 8.92
C GLY A 260 -14.36 27.15 9.17
N VAL A 261 -13.54 26.33 8.48
CA VAL A 261 -12.06 26.34 8.62
C VAL A 261 -11.35 26.88 7.39
N LEU A 262 -12.08 27.16 6.32
CA LEU A 262 -11.52 27.70 5.08
C LEU A 262 -11.84 29.21 4.96
N PRO A 263 -10.99 30.00 4.30
CA PRO A 263 -11.31 31.37 3.95
C PRO A 263 -12.56 31.45 3.07
N GLU A 264 -13.37 32.49 3.28
CA GLU A 264 -14.61 32.69 2.54
C GLU A 264 -14.37 32.71 1.01
N GLY A 265 -15.17 31.93 0.30
CA GLY A 265 -15.08 31.83 -1.17
C GLY A 265 -13.92 30.95 -1.69
N ALA A 266 -13.08 30.39 -0.81
CA ALA A 266 -12.03 29.48 -1.24
C ALA A 266 -12.63 28.16 -1.73
N ALA A 267 -12.54 27.89 -3.04
CA ALA A 267 -12.83 26.57 -3.67
C ALA A 267 -14.24 25.99 -3.40
N ALA A 268 -15.30 26.76 -3.64
CA ALA A 268 -16.70 26.33 -3.42
C ALA A 268 -17.03 24.94 -4.01
N ASP A 269 -16.50 24.61 -5.18
CA ASP A 269 -16.72 23.31 -5.83
C ASP A 269 -16.04 22.16 -5.07
N GLY A 270 -14.83 22.37 -4.56
CA GLY A 270 -14.13 21.38 -3.73
C GLY A 270 -14.87 21.12 -2.41
N VAL A 271 -15.36 22.19 -1.76
CA VAL A 271 -16.18 22.10 -0.53
C VAL A 271 -17.48 21.34 -0.80
N ALA A 272 -18.18 21.65 -1.90
CA ALA A 272 -19.40 20.96 -2.31
C ALA A 272 -19.17 19.48 -2.56
N ASN A 273 -18.08 19.15 -3.23
CA ASN A 273 -17.68 17.76 -3.54
C ASN A 273 -17.40 16.96 -2.26
N LEU A 274 -16.61 17.51 -1.33
CA LEU A 274 -16.28 16.81 -0.08
C LEU A 274 -17.50 16.71 0.86
N ALA A 275 -18.38 17.69 0.89
CA ALA A 275 -19.62 17.62 1.65
C ALA A 275 -20.54 16.52 1.13
N ALA A 276 -20.74 16.44 -0.19
CA ALA A 276 -21.52 15.38 -0.81
C ALA A 276 -20.91 13.97 -0.59
N LEU A 277 -19.58 13.87 -0.55
CA LEU A 277 -18.89 12.64 -0.18
C LEU A 277 -19.17 12.27 1.28
N GLY A 278 -19.14 13.24 2.20
CA GLY A 278 -19.46 13.04 3.60
C GLY A 278 -20.89 12.55 3.82
N ASP A 279 -21.87 13.20 3.17
CA ASP A 279 -23.28 12.82 3.21
C ASP A 279 -23.50 11.37 2.72
N ALA A 280 -22.81 10.99 1.63
CA ALA A 280 -22.92 9.66 1.06
C ALA A 280 -22.29 8.55 1.94
N LEU A 281 -21.28 8.88 2.73
CA LEU A 281 -20.59 7.95 3.62
C LEU A 281 -21.20 7.85 5.01
N GLU A 282 -22.21 8.70 5.32
CA GLU A 282 -22.85 8.72 6.63
C GLU A 282 -23.54 7.37 6.93
N GLY A 283 -23.15 6.76 8.05
CA GLY A 283 -23.68 5.46 8.48
C GLY A 283 -23.22 4.26 7.67
N GLY A 284 -22.44 4.45 6.57
CA GLY A 284 -21.97 3.38 5.69
C GLY A 284 -20.60 2.81 6.04
N LEU A 285 -19.89 3.37 7.01
CA LEU A 285 -18.54 2.92 7.37
C LEU A 285 -18.55 1.88 8.50
N PRO A 286 -17.62 0.92 8.50
CA PRO A 286 -17.50 -0.04 9.59
C PRO A 286 -17.08 0.64 10.90
N ALA A 287 -17.46 0.03 12.02
CA ALA A 287 -17.06 0.51 13.34
C ALA A 287 -15.52 0.58 13.46
N GLY A 288 -15.03 1.66 14.07
CA GLY A 288 -13.59 1.88 14.26
C GLY A 288 -12.86 2.50 13.05
N VAL A 289 -13.56 2.84 11.98
CA VAL A 289 -13.03 3.64 10.86
C VAL A 289 -13.82 4.92 10.71
N SER A 290 -13.16 6.05 10.54
CA SER A 290 -13.80 7.35 10.31
C SER A 290 -13.17 8.06 9.12
N VAL A 291 -13.95 8.96 8.50
CA VAL A 291 -13.47 9.86 7.43
C VAL A 291 -13.52 11.30 7.94
N ARG A 292 -12.45 12.07 7.70
CA ARG A 292 -12.31 13.44 8.20
C ARG A 292 -11.70 14.34 7.14
N PHE A 293 -12.12 15.58 7.11
CA PHE A 293 -11.48 16.61 6.30
C PHE A 293 -10.17 17.05 6.94
N ASP A 294 -9.13 17.18 6.11
CA ASP A 294 -7.84 17.71 6.52
C ASP A 294 -7.33 18.69 5.46
N PRO A 295 -7.48 19.99 5.67
CA PRO A 295 -7.06 21.02 4.71
C PRO A 295 -5.54 21.07 4.49
N THR A 296 -4.75 20.45 5.37
CA THR A 296 -3.29 20.40 5.25
C THR A 296 -2.80 19.15 4.53
N LEU A 297 -3.69 18.18 4.26
CA LEU A 297 -3.33 16.98 3.53
C LEU A 297 -2.92 17.34 2.10
N VAL A 298 -1.67 17.10 1.80
CA VAL A 298 -1.09 17.15 0.46
C VAL A 298 -0.52 15.79 0.14
N ARG A 299 -0.71 15.30 -1.07
CA ARG A 299 -0.10 14.06 -1.54
C ARG A 299 1.04 14.39 -2.49
N GLY A 300 2.24 13.85 -2.19
CA GLY A 300 3.48 14.15 -2.93
C GLY A 300 3.54 13.66 -4.39
N MET A 301 2.47 13.04 -4.89
CA MET A 301 2.37 12.63 -6.30
C MET A 301 1.67 13.72 -7.11
N GLY A 302 2.42 14.43 -7.95
CA GLY A 302 1.95 15.57 -8.75
C GLY A 302 0.85 15.27 -9.78
N TYR A 303 0.41 14.02 -9.90
CA TYR A 303 -0.61 13.61 -10.87
C TYR A 303 -2.06 13.66 -10.35
N TYR A 304 -2.31 13.91 -9.08
CA TYR A 304 -3.68 14.01 -8.56
C TYR A 304 -4.37 15.27 -9.06
N THR A 305 -5.67 15.12 -9.43
CA THR A 305 -6.47 16.18 -10.03
C THR A 305 -7.68 16.61 -9.21
N GLY A 306 -8.07 15.83 -8.21
CA GLY A 306 -9.27 16.06 -7.41
C GLY A 306 -9.10 15.60 -5.96
N THR A 307 -10.04 14.80 -5.48
CA THR A 307 -10.04 14.24 -4.12
C THR A 307 -8.78 13.43 -3.86
N ILE A 308 -8.20 13.60 -2.68
CA ILE A 308 -7.02 12.87 -2.19
C ILE A 308 -7.30 12.26 -0.82
N PHE A 309 -6.70 11.09 -0.55
CA PHE A 309 -6.94 10.31 0.67
C PHE A 309 -5.64 9.92 1.35
N GLU A 310 -5.68 9.86 2.67
CA GLU A 310 -4.61 9.26 3.46
C GLU A 310 -5.16 8.57 4.69
N VAL A 311 -4.67 7.37 5.00
CA VAL A 311 -5.09 6.61 6.19
C VAL A 311 -4.08 6.81 7.30
N ALA A 312 -4.53 7.38 8.40
CA ALA A 312 -3.81 7.45 9.66
C ALA A 312 -4.29 6.34 10.61
N HIS A 313 -3.37 5.81 11.44
CA HIS A 313 -3.68 4.82 12.47
C HIS A 313 -2.87 5.15 13.74
N PRO A 314 -3.47 5.12 14.96
CA PRO A 314 -2.81 5.54 16.20
C PRO A 314 -1.57 4.70 16.56
N GLY A 315 -1.50 3.46 16.09
CA GLY A 315 -0.33 2.58 16.27
C GLY A 315 0.79 2.81 15.26
N SER A 316 0.62 3.71 14.28
CA SER A 316 1.61 3.96 13.24
C SER A 316 2.10 5.40 13.26
N GLY A 317 3.40 5.60 13.32
CA GLY A 317 4.02 6.94 13.18
C GLY A 317 4.01 7.49 11.74
N SER A 318 3.31 6.85 10.81
CA SER A 318 3.19 7.27 9.41
C SER A 318 1.92 6.70 8.79
N SER A 319 1.48 7.31 7.69
CA SER A 319 0.31 6.85 6.92
C SER A 319 0.38 5.37 6.56
N VAL A 320 -0.73 4.65 6.73
CA VAL A 320 -0.86 3.21 6.40
C VAL A 320 -1.56 2.95 5.08
N GLY A 321 -1.95 3.99 4.37
CA GLY A 321 -2.56 3.90 3.04
C GLY A 321 -2.84 5.28 2.46
N GLY A 322 -3.24 5.33 1.22
CA GLY A 322 -3.67 6.57 0.59
C GLY A 322 -3.82 6.48 -0.91
N GLY A 323 -4.38 7.52 -1.49
CA GLY A 323 -4.70 7.57 -2.91
C GLY A 323 -5.31 8.90 -3.33
N GLY A 324 -6.06 8.88 -4.41
CA GLY A 324 -6.80 10.02 -4.91
C GLY A 324 -7.17 9.92 -6.39
N ARG A 325 -7.84 10.95 -6.88
CA ARG A 325 -8.25 11.09 -8.28
C ARG A 325 -7.09 11.56 -9.15
N TYR A 326 -6.89 10.88 -10.30
CA TYR A 326 -5.76 11.11 -11.20
C TYR A 326 -6.17 11.07 -12.68
N ASP A 327 -7.19 11.82 -13.06
CA ASP A 327 -7.84 11.79 -14.39
C ASP A 327 -6.86 12.00 -15.58
N GLY A 328 -5.81 12.81 -15.39
CA GLY A 328 -4.83 13.08 -16.44
C GLY A 328 -3.82 11.95 -16.71
N MET A 329 -3.71 10.95 -15.82
CA MET A 329 -2.69 9.88 -15.96
C MET A 329 -2.97 8.94 -17.13
N VAL A 330 -4.21 8.51 -17.29
CA VAL A 330 -4.64 7.62 -18.37
C VAL A 330 -4.56 8.37 -19.70
N GLY A 331 -4.87 9.67 -19.68
CA GLY A 331 -4.84 10.56 -20.85
C GLY A 331 -3.47 10.66 -21.50
N ARG A 332 -2.39 10.51 -20.75
CA ARG A 332 -1.00 10.52 -21.29
C ARG A 332 -0.76 9.39 -22.29
N PHE A 333 -1.43 8.25 -22.13
CA PHE A 333 -1.32 7.12 -23.05
C PHE A 333 -2.38 7.16 -24.18
N LEU A 334 -3.53 7.79 -23.93
CA LEU A 334 -4.67 7.77 -24.85
C LEU A 334 -4.88 9.10 -25.60
N GLY A 335 -4.18 10.19 -25.21
CA GLY A 335 -4.35 11.53 -25.80
C GLY A 335 -5.69 12.19 -25.43
N GLN A 336 -6.45 11.66 -24.47
CA GLN A 336 -7.69 12.22 -23.94
C GLN A 336 -7.83 11.89 -22.48
N ASP A 337 -8.34 12.81 -21.68
CA ASP A 337 -8.56 12.55 -20.25
C ASP A 337 -9.57 11.42 -20.02
N VAL A 338 -9.25 10.55 -19.07
CA VAL A 338 -10.13 9.47 -18.62
C VAL A 338 -10.20 9.52 -17.10
N PRO A 339 -11.39 9.67 -16.54
CA PRO A 339 -11.55 9.71 -15.09
C PRO A 339 -10.96 8.47 -14.43
N ALA A 340 -10.15 8.68 -13.39
CA ALA A 340 -9.52 7.61 -12.66
C ALA A 340 -9.28 8.00 -11.19
N VAL A 341 -9.59 7.08 -10.28
CA VAL A 341 -9.36 7.22 -8.84
C VAL A 341 -8.77 5.93 -8.32
N GLY A 342 -7.80 6.00 -7.42
CA GLY A 342 -7.18 4.82 -6.83
C GLY A 342 -6.93 4.95 -5.33
N PHE A 343 -6.87 3.83 -4.65
CA PHE A 343 -6.56 3.73 -3.23
C PHE A 343 -5.58 2.58 -2.98
N SER A 344 -4.47 2.87 -2.30
CA SER A 344 -3.43 1.90 -1.98
C SER A 344 -3.35 1.67 -0.48
N ILE A 345 -3.38 0.42 -0.03
CA ILE A 345 -2.99 0.03 1.33
C ILE A 345 -1.47 -0.16 1.37
N GLY A 346 -0.80 0.56 2.27
CA GLY A 346 0.62 0.40 2.57
C GLY A 346 0.90 -0.89 3.34
N PHE A 347 0.87 -2.02 2.65
CA PHE A 347 0.82 -3.37 3.20
C PHE A 347 1.87 -3.64 4.27
N GLU A 348 3.11 -3.20 4.08
CA GLU A 348 4.20 -3.44 5.06
C GLU A 348 3.88 -2.82 6.43
N ARG A 349 3.34 -1.59 6.42
CA ARG A 349 2.98 -0.89 7.66
C ARG A 349 1.75 -1.48 8.32
N VAL A 350 0.80 -1.93 7.51
CA VAL A 350 -0.39 -2.63 7.99
C VAL A 350 -0.01 -3.94 8.67
N VAL A 351 0.83 -4.77 8.04
CA VAL A 351 1.28 -6.05 8.62
C VAL A 351 1.99 -5.87 9.95
N ASP A 352 2.79 -4.79 10.10
CA ASP A 352 3.48 -4.48 11.35
C ASP A 352 2.51 -4.14 12.52
N LEU A 353 1.27 -3.73 12.21
CA LEU A 353 0.22 -3.40 13.18
C LEU A 353 -0.68 -4.59 13.54
N LEU A 354 -0.66 -5.66 12.72
CA LEU A 354 -1.61 -6.76 12.88
C LEU A 354 -1.26 -7.67 14.07
N ALA A 355 -2.24 -7.85 14.96
CA ALA A 355 -2.25 -8.93 15.95
C ALA A 355 -2.82 -10.21 15.32
N LEU A 356 -2.16 -10.74 14.28
CA LEU A 356 -2.62 -11.97 13.65
C LEU A 356 -2.29 -13.17 14.51
N PRO A 357 -3.19 -14.19 14.60
CA PRO A 357 -2.92 -15.42 15.28
C PRO A 357 -1.69 -16.12 14.68
N GLU A 358 -0.89 -16.77 15.52
CA GLU A 358 0.34 -17.47 15.11
C GLU A 358 0.08 -18.60 14.10
N SER A 359 -1.13 -19.15 14.06
CA SER A 359 -1.55 -20.19 13.12
C SER A 359 -2.87 -19.81 12.44
N THR A 360 -2.81 -19.56 11.15
CA THR A 360 -3.97 -19.25 10.28
C THR A 360 -4.21 -20.31 9.21
N GLY A 361 -3.47 -21.43 9.29
CA GLY A 361 -3.51 -22.52 8.33
C GLY A 361 -4.34 -23.71 8.80
N PRO A 362 -4.51 -24.72 7.94
CA PRO A 362 -5.12 -25.99 8.30
C PRO A 362 -4.38 -26.64 9.45
N GLU A 363 -5.12 -27.44 10.23
CA GLU A 363 -4.52 -28.22 11.33
C GLU A 363 -3.25 -28.94 10.84
N SER A 364 -2.15 -28.76 11.57
CA SER A 364 -0.83 -29.21 11.14
C SER A 364 -0.32 -30.34 12.02
N VAL A 365 0.04 -31.46 11.37
CA VAL A 365 0.44 -32.70 12.02
C VAL A 365 1.85 -33.11 11.62
N ALA A 366 2.70 -33.40 12.60
CA ALA A 366 3.98 -34.08 12.34
C ALA A 366 3.88 -35.56 12.70
N LEU A 367 4.06 -36.44 11.72
CA LEU A 367 4.15 -37.89 11.92
C LEU A 367 5.59 -38.25 12.26
N ILE A 368 5.83 -38.75 13.47
CA ILE A 368 7.16 -39.13 13.95
C ILE A 368 7.29 -40.64 13.81
N ALA A 369 8.07 -41.08 12.83
CA ALA A 369 8.24 -42.48 12.50
C ALA A 369 9.38 -43.14 13.26
N ASP A 370 9.14 -44.36 13.78
CA ASP A 370 10.18 -45.25 14.25
C ASP A 370 11.04 -45.76 13.08
N ALA A 371 12.24 -46.23 13.36
CA ALA A 371 13.21 -46.58 12.32
C ALA A 371 12.82 -47.80 11.48
N ASP A 372 11.93 -48.63 11.97
CA ASP A 372 11.43 -49.86 11.38
C ASP A 372 10.10 -49.69 10.61
N VAL A 373 9.53 -48.50 10.57
CA VAL A 373 8.31 -48.22 9.83
C VAL A 373 8.57 -48.26 8.32
N ALA A 374 7.76 -49.01 7.61
CA ALA A 374 7.85 -49.06 6.13
C ALA A 374 7.50 -47.71 5.52
N LEU A 375 8.30 -47.28 4.53
CA LEU A 375 8.04 -45.99 3.85
C LEU A 375 6.69 -45.96 3.13
N ALA A 376 6.19 -47.11 2.69
CA ALA A 376 4.89 -47.22 2.03
C ALA A 376 3.76 -46.85 3.01
N ASP A 377 3.80 -47.39 4.25
CA ASP A 377 2.80 -47.10 5.29
C ASP A 377 2.80 -45.61 5.68
N LEU A 378 4.02 -45.00 5.79
CA LEU A 378 4.16 -43.57 6.07
C LEU A 378 3.56 -42.69 4.96
N LEU A 379 3.76 -43.07 3.70
CA LEU A 379 3.20 -42.34 2.56
C LEU A 379 1.68 -42.47 2.51
N GLU A 380 1.13 -43.64 2.82
CA GLU A 380 -0.31 -43.88 2.89
C GLU A 380 -0.95 -43.05 3.98
N LEU A 381 -0.40 -43.07 5.20
CA LEU A 381 -0.86 -42.22 6.34
C LEU A 381 -0.79 -40.74 5.97
N LYS A 382 0.33 -40.29 5.41
CA LYS A 382 0.49 -38.89 5.00
C LYS A 382 -0.59 -38.51 3.99
N ARG A 383 -0.80 -39.34 2.96
CA ARG A 383 -1.79 -39.09 1.92
C ARG A 383 -3.21 -38.99 2.50
N ALA A 384 -3.60 -39.95 3.32
CA ALA A 384 -4.92 -39.96 3.94
C ALA A 384 -5.18 -38.70 4.81
N LEU A 385 -4.18 -38.24 5.57
CA LEU A 385 -4.31 -37.00 6.36
C LEU A 385 -4.33 -35.75 5.50
N VAL A 386 -3.53 -35.71 4.41
CA VAL A 386 -3.57 -34.59 3.44
C VAL A 386 -4.91 -34.51 2.75
N ASP A 387 -5.49 -35.67 2.34
CA ASP A 387 -6.82 -35.73 1.72
C ASP A 387 -7.95 -35.28 2.70
N ARG A 388 -7.72 -35.37 4.01
CA ARG A 388 -8.59 -34.82 5.07
C ARG A 388 -8.35 -33.31 5.32
N GLY A 389 -7.47 -32.67 4.58
CA GLY A 389 -7.19 -31.24 4.67
C GLY A 389 -6.11 -30.84 5.68
N HIS A 390 -5.39 -31.81 6.28
CA HIS A 390 -4.29 -31.49 7.21
C HIS A 390 -2.99 -31.10 6.46
N ARG A 391 -2.20 -30.25 7.10
CA ARG A 391 -0.81 -30.00 6.70
C ARG A 391 0.08 -31.04 7.35
N VAL A 392 0.70 -31.95 6.60
CA VAL A 392 1.40 -33.12 7.15
C VAL A 392 2.87 -33.12 6.83
N ARG A 393 3.72 -33.34 7.87
CA ARG A 393 5.17 -33.56 7.75
C ARG A 393 5.55 -34.93 8.28
N LEU A 394 6.53 -35.57 7.64
CA LEU A 394 7.16 -36.78 8.12
C LEU A 394 8.46 -36.43 8.83
N GLU A 395 8.63 -36.90 10.07
CA GLU A 395 9.84 -36.77 10.88
C GLU A 395 10.35 -38.13 11.30
N LYS A 396 11.67 -38.27 11.36
CA LYS A 396 12.28 -39.47 11.95
C LYS A 396 12.41 -39.30 13.46
N ARG A 397 12.08 -40.33 14.23
CA ARG A 397 12.31 -40.35 15.67
C ARG A 397 13.79 -40.04 15.97
N GLN A 398 14.02 -39.15 16.92
CA GLN A 398 15.36 -38.78 17.37
C GLN A 398 15.58 -39.25 18.82
N LYS A 399 16.85 -39.40 19.20
CA LYS A 399 17.19 -39.73 20.61
C LYS A 399 16.69 -38.67 21.58
N ASN A 400 16.78 -37.41 21.23
CA ASN A 400 16.25 -36.27 21.99
C ASN A 400 14.90 -35.83 21.43
N MET A 401 13.83 -36.48 21.90
CA MET A 401 12.46 -36.14 21.50
C MET A 401 12.04 -34.73 21.92
N LYS A 402 12.52 -34.24 23.08
CA LYS A 402 12.18 -32.88 23.54
C LYS A 402 12.64 -31.82 22.53
N THR A 403 13.87 -31.95 22.00
CA THR A 403 14.40 -31.03 21.00
C THR A 403 13.63 -31.14 19.68
N LEU A 404 13.27 -32.36 19.25
CA LEU A 404 12.47 -32.57 18.04
C LEU A 404 11.09 -31.91 18.17
N LEU A 405 10.38 -32.14 19.25
CA LEU A 405 9.04 -31.58 19.50
C LEU A 405 9.08 -30.05 19.55
N ALA A 406 10.06 -29.46 20.27
CA ALA A 406 10.24 -28.02 20.32
C ALA A 406 10.50 -27.42 18.94
N ARG A 407 11.33 -28.07 18.11
CA ARG A 407 11.59 -27.64 16.74
C ARG A 407 10.32 -27.69 15.87
N VAL A 408 9.60 -28.81 15.91
CA VAL A 408 8.37 -29.01 15.17
C VAL A 408 7.30 -27.97 15.55
N ALA A 409 7.18 -27.66 16.86
CA ALA A 409 6.29 -26.60 17.34
C ALA A 409 6.71 -25.20 16.80
N GLN A 410 8.01 -24.86 16.86
CA GLN A 410 8.53 -23.61 16.29
C GLN A 410 8.31 -23.49 14.79
N GLU A 411 8.24 -24.61 14.08
CA GLU A 411 7.94 -24.67 12.64
C GLU A 411 6.42 -24.60 12.34
N GLY A 412 5.60 -24.35 13.37
CA GLY A 412 4.16 -24.11 13.26
C GLY A 412 3.33 -25.37 13.09
N PHE A 413 3.78 -26.51 13.63
CA PHE A 413 2.95 -27.70 13.73
C PHE A 413 2.23 -27.70 15.09
N SER A 414 0.92 -27.93 15.06
CA SER A 414 0.07 -27.93 16.25
C SER A 414 -0.02 -29.30 16.93
N ARG A 415 0.15 -30.37 16.16
CA ARG A 415 -0.02 -31.75 16.65
C ARG A 415 1.08 -32.68 16.17
N VAL A 416 1.31 -33.74 16.93
CA VAL A 416 2.19 -34.87 16.55
C VAL A 416 1.47 -36.20 16.73
N ALA A 417 1.85 -37.19 15.93
CA ALA A 417 1.52 -38.57 16.13
C ALA A 417 2.77 -39.45 15.95
N ASN A 418 2.95 -40.44 16.85
CA ASN A 418 4.02 -41.41 16.68
C ASN A 418 3.52 -42.55 15.80
N VAL A 419 4.30 -42.90 14.80
CA VAL A 419 4.01 -43.98 13.85
C VAL A 419 4.92 -45.16 14.18
N ARG A 420 4.32 -46.34 14.45
CA ARG A 420 5.00 -47.58 14.66
C ARG A 420 4.86 -48.51 13.46
N ALA A 421 5.69 -49.53 13.39
CA ALA A 421 5.60 -50.53 12.32
C ALA A 421 4.22 -51.20 12.28
N GLY A 422 3.67 -51.34 11.05
CA GLY A 422 2.38 -51.96 10.81
C GLY A 422 1.16 -51.05 11.01
N VAL A 423 1.35 -49.74 11.29
CA VAL A 423 0.25 -48.76 11.35
C VAL A 423 0.15 -48.09 9.98
N SER A 424 -0.95 -48.35 9.27
CA SER A 424 -1.30 -47.75 7.98
C SER A 424 -2.67 -47.05 7.99
N ASP A 425 -3.46 -47.24 9.03
CA ASP A 425 -4.75 -46.56 9.21
C ASP A 425 -4.57 -45.22 9.95
N PRO A 426 -4.95 -44.07 9.35
CA PRO A 426 -4.88 -42.78 10.00
C PRO A 426 -5.77 -42.66 11.27
N ASP A 427 -6.85 -43.46 11.37
CA ASP A 427 -7.73 -43.44 12.52
C ASP A 427 -7.13 -44.23 13.75
N ALA A 428 -6.11 -45.01 13.52
CA ALA A 428 -5.32 -45.67 14.58
C ALA A 428 -4.22 -44.75 15.16
N LEU A 429 -4.04 -43.53 14.64
CA LEU A 429 -3.04 -42.60 15.14
C LEU A 429 -3.51 -41.85 16.39
N GLU A 430 -2.68 -41.91 17.44
CA GLU A 430 -2.87 -41.09 18.63
C GLU A 430 -2.21 -39.71 18.43
N PHE A 431 -3.04 -38.68 18.29
CA PHE A 431 -2.60 -37.32 18.15
C PHE A 431 -2.39 -36.66 19.52
N ARG A 432 -1.29 -35.93 19.64
CA ARG A 432 -0.94 -35.14 20.80
C ARG A 432 -0.70 -33.71 20.39
N ASP A 433 -1.30 -32.76 21.12
CA ASP A 433 -1.06 -31.35 20.90
C ASP A 433 0.35 -30.95 21.33
N LEU A 434 0.96 -30.07 20.54
CA LEU A 434 2.30 -29.50 20.79
C LEU A 434 2.21 -28.14 21.49
N ALA A 435 1.01 -27.58 21.62
CA ALA A 435 0.79 -26.33 22.31
C ALA A 435 1.01 -26.52 23.83
N GLU A 436 1.86 -25.69 24.33
CA GLU A 436 2.23 -25.33 25.71
C GLU A 436 3.57 -25.82 26.22
#